data_5945b522f1488f905436d432a942cf0c
#
_entry.id   5945b522f1488f905436d432a942cf0c
#
_cell.length_a   1.000
_cell.length_b   1.000
_cell.length_c   1.000
_cell.angle_alpha   90.00
_cell.angle_beta   90.00
_cell.angle_gamma   90.00
#
_symmetry.space_group_name_H-M   'P 1'
#
loop_
_entity.id
_entity.type
_entity.pdbx_description
1 polymer ?
#
loop_
_entity_poly.entity_id
_entity_poly.type
_entity_poly.pdbx_seq_one_letter_code
_entity_poly.pdbx_strand_id
1 'polypeptide(L)'
;MRFITDMKYKIIGFTCCFAVILIAVFAPLFYKDYRKTERIHQHEQEIPQEPCTDPADGGLCTYLPIVKIDTDGVVIPGRPIKDDGNNRIYTRAADGETTIAAQMDIIGNDSKEYHHANETADVSSAIRIRMRGNSSREFDKPSYAIRLVDKKGENNPLSIMGMDAHHEWVLYGPWLDKTAIRNICFTILPEK
;
A
#
# COMPACT_ATOMS: atom_id res chain seq x y z
N MET A 1 -19.18 -70.11 2.86
CA MET A 1 -18.39 -69.10 2.15
C MET A 1 -19.15 -67.78 1.87
N ARG A 2 -20.43 -67.78 1.58
CA ARG A 2 -21.27 -66.57 1.33
C ARG A 2 -21.40 -65.64 2.55
N PHE A 3 -21.44 -66.14 3.77
CA PHE A 3 -21.64 -65.33 4.99
C PHE A 3 -20.49 -64.40 5.31
N ILE A 4 -19.25 -64.83 5.03
CA ILE A 4 -18.01 -64.04 5.30
C ILE A 4 -17.87 -62.88 4.27
N THR A 5 -18.29 -63.09 3.04
CA THR A 5 -18.31 -62.07 2.00
C THR A 5 -19.33 -60.98 2.31
N ASP A 6 -20.52 -61.35 2.74
CA ASP A 6 -21.61 -60.39 3.10
C ASP A 6 -21.21 -59.52 4.32
N MET A 7 -20.52 -60.09 5.28
CA MET A 7 -20.02 -59.34 6.46
C MET A 7 -18.91 -58.37 6.09
N LYS A 8 -18.02 -58.74 5.18
CA LYS A 8 -16.96 -57.82 4.67
C LYS A 8 -17.56 -56.61 3.94
N TYR A 9 -18.54 -56.77 3.09
CA TYR A 9 -19.21 -55.67 2.37
C TYR A 9 -19.97 -54.74 3.33
N LYS A 10 -20.60 -55.28 4.39
CA LYS A 10 -21.28 -54.50 5.40
C LYS A 10 -20.28 -53.67 6.23
N ILE A 11 -19.10 -54.23 6.59
CA ILE A 11 -18.06 -53.51 7.30
C ILE A 11 -17.48 -52.39 6.41
N ILE A 12 -17.19 -52.67 5.12
CA ILE A 12 -16.70 -51.66 4.17
C ILE A 12 -17.70 -50.55 3.98
N GLY A 13 -19.00 -50.89 3.83
CA GLY A 13 -20.06 -49.89 3.72
C GLY A 13 -20.13 -48.99 4.98
N PHE A 14 -20.01 -49.57 6.16
CA PHE A 14 -20.07 -48.80 7.43
C PHE A 14 -18.84 -47.87 7.60
N THR A 15 -17.63 -48.34 7.23
CA THR A 15 -16.45 -47.50 7.25
C THR A 15 -16.46 -46.37 6.26
N CYS A 16 -17.01 -46.62 5.03
CA CYS A 16 -17.20 -45.56 4.03
C CYS A 16 -18.21 -44.50 4.49
N CYS A 17 -19.35 -44.91 5.04
CA CYS A 17 -20.33 -43.96 5.61
C CYS A 17 -19.76 -43.12 6.74
N PHE A 18 -18.99 -43.76 7.63
CA PHE A 18 -18.35 -43.05 8.75
C PHE A 18 -17.30 -42.04 8.27
N ALA A 19 -16.50 -42.39 7.27
CA ALA A 19 -15.53 -41.48 6.66
C ALA A 19 -16.22 -40.27 5.99
N VAL A 20 -17.33 -40.47 5.27
CA VAL A 20 -18.11 -39.39 4.65
C VAL A 20 -18.69 -38.46 5.72
N ILE A 21 -19.22 -39.00 6.82
CA ILE A 21 -19.73 -38.20 7.94
C ILE A 21 -18.61 -37.38 8.57
N LEU A 22 -17.44 -37.96 8.81
CA LEU A 22 -16.29 -37.23 9.33
C LEU A 22 -15.87 -36.08 8.40
N ILE A 23 -15.79 -36.34 7.08
CA ILE A 23 -15.47 -35.29 6.10
C ILE A 23 -16.54 -34.19 6.11
N ALA A 24 -17.83 -34.57 6.16
CA ALA A 24 -18.92 -33.58 6.18
C ALA A 24 -18.91 -32.70 7.45
N VAL A 25 -18.52 -33.26 8.60
CA VAL A 25 -18.43 -32.53 9.88
C VAL A 25 -17.17 -31.66 9.96
N PHE A 26 -16.02 -32.15 9.48
CA PHE A 26 -14.75 -31.44 9.61
C PHE A 26 -14.44 -30.52 8.43
N ALA A 27 -14.92 -30.81 7.21
CA ALA A 27 -14.71 -29.93 6.07
C ALA A 27 -15.21 -28.48 6.28
N PRO A 28 -16.36 -28.22 6.93
CA PRO A 28 -16.77 -26.83 7.22
C PRO A 28 -15.85 -26.12 8.19
N LEU A 29 -15.18 -26.82 9.12
CA LEU A 29 -14.24 -26.22 10.07
C LEU A 29 -12.97 -25.75 9.35
N PHE A 30 -12.45 -26.57 8.43
CA PHE A 30 -11.31 -26.22 7.59
C PHE A 30 -11.68 -25.16 6.54
N TYR A 31 -12.88 -25.25 5.97
CA TYR A 31 -13.35 -24.30 4.94
C TYR A 31 -13.63 -22.91 5.53
N LYS A 32 -14.01 -22.81 6.79
CA LYS A 32 -14.26 -21.54 7.48
C LYS A 32 -12.95 -20.78 7.77
N ASP A 33 -11.87 -21.50 8.02
CA ASP A 33 -10.56 -20.90 8.26
C ASP A 33 -9.88 -20.43 6.96
N TYR A 34 -10.09 -21.18 5.85
CA TYR A 34 -9.53 -20.81 4.55
C TYR A 34 -10.16 -19.55 3.92
N ARG A 35 -11.32 -19.10 4.41
CA ARG A 35 -12.01 -17.88 3.94
C ARG A 35 -11.81 -16.65 4.84
N LYS A 36 -11.03 -16.74 5.86
CA LYS A 36 -10.54 -15.55 6.55
C LYS A 36 -9.44 -14.90 5.70
N THR A 37 -9.82 -14.29 4.60
CA THR A 37 -9.05 -13.19 4.06
C THR A 37 -9.12 -12.08 5.11
N GLU A 38 -8.12 -12.00 5.95
CA GLU A 38 -7.91 -10.79 6.75
C GLU A 38 -7.78 -9.65 5.74
N ARG A 39 -8.78 -8.77 5.74
CA ARG A 39 -8.70 -7.54 4.97
C ARG A 39 -7.57 -6.74 5.57
N ILE A 40 -6.46 -6.62 4.86
CA ILE A 40 -5.26 -5.87 5.27
C ILE A 40 -5.60 -4.38 5.50
N HIS A 41 -6.75 -3.91 5.00
CA HIS A 41 -7.23 -2.53 5.12
C HIS A 41 -8.62 -2.49 5.77
N GLN A 42 -8.65 -2.54 7.10
CA GLN A 42 -9.91 -2.42 7.87
C GLN A 42 -10.29 -0.97 8.18
N HIS A 43 -9.52 0.02 7.76
CA HIS A 43 -9.81 1.44 7.99
C HIS A 43 -11.10 1.93 7.31
N GLU A 44 -11.65 1.18 6.35
CA GLU A 44 -12.95 1.50 5.74
C GLU A 44 -14.15 1.35 6.69
N GLN A 45 -13.97 0.66 7.83
CA GLN A 45 -15.10 0.40 8.75
C GLN A 45 -15.33 1.53 9.77
N GLU A 46 -14.44 2.52 9.84
CA GLU A 46 -14.47 3.56 10.85
C GLU A 46 -14.36 4.97 10.25
N ILE A 47 -14.81 5.16 9.00
CA ILE A 47 -14.88 6.50 8.42
C ILE A 47 -15.85 7.33 9.25
N PRO A 48 -15.45 8.51 9.76
CA PRO A 48 -16.35 9.41 10.47
C PRO A 48 -17.55 9.76 9.58
N GLN A 49 -18.76 9.59 10.12
CA GLN A 49 -20.00 9.86 9.36
C GLN A 49 -20.34 11.34 9.29
N GLU A 50 -19.74 12.15 10.16
CA GLU A 50 -19.98 13.58 10.19
C GLU A 50 -18.89 14.31 9.40
N PRO A 51 -19.28 15.23 8.49
CA PRO A 51 -18.30 16.05 7.78
C PRO A 51 -17.58 16.96 8.77
N CYS A 52 -16.31 17.23 8.52
CA CYS A 52 -15.54 18.20 9.27
C CYS A 52 -16.25 19.57 9.21
N THR A 53 -16.62 20.11 10.38
CA THR A 53 -17.30 21.41 10.49
C THR A 53 -16.33 22.58 10.67
N ASP A 54 -15.05 22.31 10.85
CA ASP A 54 -14.01 23.31 11.01
C ASP A 54 -13.17 23.43 9.73
N PRO A 55 -13.52 24.36 8.83
CA PRO A 55 -12.72 24.64 7.64
C PRO A 55 -11.51 25.51 8.01
N ALA A 56 -10.69 25.05 8.97
CA ALA A 56 -9.49 25.78 9.32
C ALA A 56 -8.59 25.97 8.09
N ASP A 57 -8.30 27.21 7.80
CA ASP A 57 -7.24 27.71 6.90
C ASP A 57 -7.07 27.04 5.53
N GLY A 58 -7.86 27.45 4.58
CA GLY A 58 -7.55 27.23 3.16
C GLY A 58 -8.01 25.92 2.57
N GLY A 59 -8.81 25.13 3.27
CA GLY A 59 -9.75 24.23 2.61
C GLY A 59 -9.31 22.79 2.40
N LEU A 60 -8.16 22.32 2.86
CA LEU A 60 -7.88 20.88 2.83
C LEU A 60 -8.28 20.26 4.16
N CYS A 61 -9.45 19.61 4.17
CA CYS A 61 -9.90 18.73 5.24
C CYS A 61 -10.06 17.32 4.66
N THR A 62 -9.39 16.34 5.19
CA THR A 62 -9.41 14.97 4.67
C THR A 62 -9.31 13.96 5.81
N TYR A 63 -9.95 12.82 5.61
CA TYR A 63 -9.81 11.65 6.47
C TYR A 63 -8.55 10.82 6.14
N LEU A 64 -7.94 11.08 4.99
CA LEU A 64 -6.72 10.37 4.58
C LEU A 64 -5.49 11.07 5.15
N PRO A 65 -4.42 10.33 5.47
CA PRO A 65 -3.15 10.93 5.85
C PRO A 65 -2.65 11.92 4.80
N ILE A 66 -2.12 13.04 5.26
CA ILE A 66 -1.55 14.09 4.41
C ILE A 66 -0.03 13.93 4.40
N VAL A 67 0.54 13.73 3.21
CA VAL A 67 1.99 13.73 3.02
C VAL A 67 2.41 15.07 2.41
N LYS A 68 3.15 15.87 3.17
CA LYS A 68 3.73 17.13 2.73
C LYS A 68 5.19 16.93 2.37
N ILE A 69 5.60 17.44 1.22
CA ILE A 69 7.00 17.41 0.78
C ILE A 69 7.42 18.83 0.45
N ASP A 70 8.39 19.32 1.20
CA ASP A 70 9.02 20.61 0.96
C ASP A 70 10.39 20.38 0.30
N THR A 71 10.52 20.88 -0.92
CA THR A 71 11.75 20.80 -1.72
C THR A 71 12.57 22.09 -1.69
N ASP A 72 12.16 23.08 -0.89
CA ASP A 72 12.75 24.42 -0.88
C ASP A 72 12.76 25.07 -2.29
N GLY A 73 11.70 24.82 -3.06
CA GLY A 73 11.57 25.32 -4.44
C GLY A 73 12.42 24.60 -5.48
N VAL A 74 13.20 23.57 -5.09
CA VAL A 74 14.03 22.81 -6.03
C VAL A 74 13.18 21.83 -6.82
N VAL A 75 13.35 21.81 -8.15
CA VAL A 75 12.61 20.93 -9.04
C VAL A 75 13.06 19.48 -8.87
N ILE A 76 12.12 18.58 -8.63
CA ILE A 76 12.40 17.14 -8.47
C ILE A 76 12.90 16.56 -9.80
N PRO A 77 14.11 15.96 -9.84
CA PRO A 77 14.71 15.42 -11.05
C PRO A 77 14.03 14.12 -11.50
N GLY A 78 14.26 13.74 -12.75
CA GLY A 78 13.80 12.50 -13.33
C GLY A 78 12.74 12.65 -14.41
N ARG A 79 12.34 13.88 -14.82
CA ARG A 79 11.47 14.10 -15.98
C ARG A 79 12.24 13.82 -17.28
N PRO A 80 11.66 13.15 -18.28
CA PRO A 80 12.30 12.94 -19.58
C PRO A 80 12.56 14.29 -20.27
N ILE A 81 13.78 14.47 -20.81
CA ILE A 81 14.16 15.64 -21.63
C ILE A 81 14.13 15.25 -23.10
N LYS A 82 14.64 14.05 -23.42
CA LYS A 82 14.79 13.55 -24.76
C LYS A 82 14.62 12.04 -24.80
N ASP A 83 13.95 11.54 -25.82
CA ASP A 83 13.82 10.12 -26.11
C ASP A 83 14.23 9.89 -27.57
N ASP A 84 15.42 9.32 -27.77
CA ASP A 84 15.96 8.95 -29.09
C ASP A 84 15.64 7.48 -29.45
N GLY A 85 14.61 6.87 -28.79
CA GLY A 85 14.22 5.49 -29.02
C GLY A 85 15.07 4.45 -28.29
N ASN A 86 16.38 4.67 -28.16
CA ASN A 86 17.28 3.78 -27.43
C ASN A 86 17.91 4.41 -26.18
N ASN A 87 17.89 5.75 -26.06
CA ASN A 87 18.45 6.46 -24.92
C ASN A 87 17.46 7.52 -24.40
N ARG A 88 16.86 7.27 -23.25
CA ARG A 88 16.08 8.27 -22.53
C ARG A 88 16.97 9.07 -21.61
N ILE A 89 17.04 10.39 -21.85
CA ILE A 89 17.75 11.33 -21.00
C ILE A 89 16.74 11.96 -20.03
N TYR A 90 17.10 11.99 -18.77
CA TYR A 90 16.26 12.54 -17.70
C TYR A 90 16.89 13.77 -17.07
N THR A 91 16.06 14.68 -16.58
CA THR A 91 16.51 15.82 -15.78
C THR A 91 17.30 15.34 -14.57
N ARG A 92 18.33 16.11 -14.22
CA ARG A 92 19.15 15.93 -13.03
C ARG A 92 19.04 17.17 -12.15
N ALA A 93 19.44 17.05 -10.90
CA ALA A 93 19.62 18.19 -10.00
C ALA A 93 20.76 19.08 -10.49
N ALA A 94 20.88 20.29 -9.94
CA ALA A 94 21.90 21.27 -10.32
C ALA A 94 23.34 20.78 -10.09
N ASP A 95 23.52 19.90 -9.10
CA ASP A 95 24.78 19.21 -8.78
C ASP A 95 25.06 17.98 -9.67
N GLY A 96 24.18 17.67 -10.61
CA GLY A 96 24.27 16.50 -11.47
C GLY A 96 23.72 15.20 -10.86
N GLU A 97 23.25 15.24 -9.61
CA GLU A 97 22.66 14.07 -8.94
C GLU A 97 21.28 13.70 -9.50
N THR A 98 20.89 12.47 -9.26
CA THR A 98 19.58 11.95 -9.69
C THR A 98 18.48 12.17 -8.67
N THR A 99 18.80 12.64 -7.47
CA THR A 99 17.91 12.92 -6.36
C THR A 99 18.19 14.31 -5.80
N ILE A 100 17.20 14.91 -5.15
CA ILE A 100 17.39 16.11 -4.34
C ILE A 100 17.10 15.81 -2.87
N ALA A 101 17.65 16.65 -1.98
CA ALA A 101 17.23 16.70 -0.59
C ALA A 101 15.90 17.42 -0.47
N ALA A 102 15.05 16.96 0.43
CA ALA A 102 13.77 17.57 0.74
C ALA A 102 13.38 17.22 2.19
N GLN A 103 12.34 17.87 2.70
CA GLN A 103 11.71 17.54 3.96
C GLN A 103 10.37 16.86 3.69
N MET A 104 10.06 15.78 4.42
CA MET A 104 8.78 15.12 4.38
C MET A 104 8.13 15.14 5.75
N ASP A 105 6.88 15.56 5.78
CA ASP A 105 6.03 15.57 6.97
C ASP A 105 4.76 14.77 6.68
N ILE A 106 4.32 13.95 7.63
CA ILE A 106 3.09 13.16 7.54
C ILE A 106 2.18 13.54 8.69
N ILE A 107 0.97 13.93 8.38
CA ILE A 107 -0.12 14.24 9.30
C ILE A 107 -1.13 13.10 9.22
N GLY A 108 -1.60 12.60 10.36
CA GLY A 108 -2.55 11.49 10.41
C GLY A 108 -1.92 10.12 10.17
N ASN A 109 -0.66 9.94 10.61
CA ASN A 109 0.09 8.71 10.37
C ASN A 109 -0.64 7.44 10.85
N ASP A 110 -1.28 7.50 12.02
CA ASP A 110 -2.02 6.39 12.64
C ASP A 110 -3.41 6.83 13.16
N SER A 111 -3.84 8.04 12.84
CA SER A 111 -5.11 8.61 13.30
C SER A 111 -6.26 8.23 12.36
N LYS A 112 -7.47 8.15 12.94
CA LYS A 112 -8.73 7.88 12.26
C LYS A 112 -9.65 9.11 12.28
N GLU A 113 -9.09 10.28 12.46
CA GLU A 113 -9.80 11.56 12.52
C GLU A 113 -9.62 12.34 11.22
N TYR A 114 -10.33 13.44 11.07
CA TYR A 114 -10.09 14.39 9.99
C TYR A 114 -8.81 15.18 10.26
N HIS A 115 -8.05 15.41 9.20
CA HIS A 115 -6.77 16.11 9.20
C HIS A 115 -6.81 17.35 8.33
N HIS A 116 -6.03 18.33 8.74
CA HIS A 116 -5.84 19.59 8.04
C HIS A 116 -4.37 19.82 7.72
N ALA A 117 -4.11 20.53 6.62
CA ALA A 117 -2.73 20.73 6.17
C ALA A 117 -1.86 21.58 7.11
N ASN A 118 -2.48 22.34 8.04
CA ASN A 118 -1.82 23.18 9.04
C ASN A 118 -1.54 22.50 10.38
N GLU A 119 -1.96 21.24 10.53
CA GLU A 119 -1.68 20.47 11.75
C GLU A 119 -0.21 20.11 11.89
N THR A 120 0.17 19.79 13.13
CA THR A 120 1.50 19.29 13.44
C THR A 120 1.69 17.90 12.85
N ALA A 121 2.83 17.66 12.21
CA ALA A 121 3.15 16.36 11.65
C ALA A 121 3.43 15.33 12.75
N ASP A 122 2.90 14.11 12.57
CA ASP A 122 3.20 12.96 13.43
C ASP A 122 4.56 12.35 13.11
N VAL A 123 4.92 12.37 11.82
CA VAL A 123 6.21 11.88 11.33
C VAL A 123 6.86 12.97 10.49
N SER A 124 8.14 13.22 10.78
CA SER A 124 8.95 14.22 10.09
C SER A 124 10.33 13.65 9.81
N SER A 125 10.80 13.74 8.56
CA SER A 125 12.10 13.19 8.15
C SER A 125 12.69 13.96 7.00
N ALA A 126 14.01 14.15 7.04
CA ALA A 126 14.74 14.51 5.83
C ALA A 126 14.65 13.33 4.83
N ILE A 127 14.59 13.67 3.54
CA ILE A 127 14.45 12.68 2.47
C ILE A 127 15.38 13.00 1.29
N ARG A 128 15.66 11.95 0.51
CA ARG A 128 16.13 12.07 -0.88
C ARG A 128 15.00 11.67 -1.80
N ILE A 129 14.66 12.50 -2.77
CA ILE A 129 13.50 12.29 -3.65
C ILE A 129 13.87 12.41 -5.13
N ARG A 130 13.23 11.60 -5.97
CA ARG A 130 13.28 11.68 -7.42
C ARG A 130 12.00 11.16 -8.07
N MET A 131 11.73 11.56 -9.29
CA MET A 131 10.70 10.90 -10.09
C MET A 131 11.13 9.46 -10.43
N ARG A 132 10.16 8.53 -10.43
CA ARG A 132 10.38 7.13 -10.81
C ARG A 132 9.37 6.67 -11.87
N GLY A 133 9.67 5.52 -12.45
CA GLY A 133 8.89 4.92 -13.53
C GLY A 133 9.59 5.07 -14.87
N ASN A 134 8.93 4.68 -15.93
CA ASN A 134 9.38 4.85 -17.32
C ASN A 134 8.49 5.93 -17.98
N SER A 135 7.46 5.54 -18.72
CA SER A 135 6.51 6.46 -19.35
C SER A 135 5.70 7.28 -18.33
N SER A 136 5.47 6.76 -17.12
CA SER A 136 4.73 7.47 -16.06
C SER A 136 5.38 8.79 -15.60
N ARG A 137 6.66 9.01 -15.91
CA ARG A 137 7.36 10.27 -15.63
C ARG A 137 6.93 11.42 -16.52
N GLU A 138 6.26 11.14 -17.63
CA GLU A 138 5.76 12.12 -18.58
C GLU A 138 4.43 12.73 -18.13
N PHE A 139 3.72 12.05 -17.23
CA PHE A 139 2.42 12.51 -16.75
C PHE A 139 2.53 13.66 -15.75
N ASP A 140 1.48 14.46 -15.65
CA ASP A 140 1.41 15.59 -14.70
C ASP A 140 1.45 15.12 -13.24
N LYS A 141 1.02 13.88 -12.98
CA LYS A 141 1.11 13.23 -11.66
C LYS A 141 2.05 12.03 -11.74
N PRO A 142 3.36 12.24 -11.71
CA PRO A 142 4.34 11.15 -11.72
C PRO A 142 4.37 10.43 -10.37
N SER A 143 4.99 9.25 -10.36
CA SER A 143 5.36 8.57 -9.13
C SER A 143 6.73 9.01 -8.66
N TYR A 144 6.95 8.98 -7.34
CA TYR A 144 8.20 9.38 -6.72
C TYR A 144 8.82 8.22 -5.94
N ALA A 145 10.14 8.10 -6.00
CA ALA A 145 10.92 7.29 -5.08
C ALA A 145 11.48 8.20 -4.00
N ILE A 146 11.29 7.79 -2.75
CA ILE A 146 11.71 8.51 -1.56
C ILE A 146 12.62 7.61 -0.75
N ARG A 147 13.72 8.16 -0.26
CA ARG A 147 14.59 7.54 0.73
C ARG A 147 14.62 8.42 1.96
N LEU A 148 14.21 7.88 3.11
CA LEU A 148 14.31 8.54 4.40
C LEU A 148 15.76 8.55 4.83
N VAL A 149 16.24 9.72 5.24
CA VAL A 149 17.62 9.91 5.67
C VAL A 149 17.67 10.69 6.98
N ASP A 150 18.71 10.47 7.76
CA ASP A 150 19.01 11.25 8.94
C ASP A 150 19.75 12.55 8.59
N LYS A 151 20.14 13.32 9.62
CA LYS A 151 20.89 14.58 9.46
C LYS A 151 22.27 14.38 8.83
N LYS A 152 22.80 13.16 8.82
CA LYS A 152 24.09 12.82 8.20
C LYS A 152 23.93 12.31 6.77
N GLY A 153 22.66 12.12 6.30
CA GLY A 153 22.36 11.55 5.00
C GLY A 153 22.34 10.01 4.98
N GLU A 154 22.43 9.36 6.15
CA GLU A 154 22.34 7.91 6.26
C GLU A 154 20.87 7.45 6.30
N ASN A 155 20.63 6.16 6.00
CA ASN A 155 19.29 5.60 5.99
C ASN A 155 18.62 5.72 7.37
N ASN A 156 17.40 6.25 7.38
CA ASN A 156 16.57 6.44 8.58
C ASN A 156 15.26 5.65 8.45
N PRO A 157 15.22 4.36 8.83
CA PRO A 157 14.01 3.57 8.70
C PRO A 157 12.95 4.01 9.71
N LEU A 158 11.78 4.41 9.22
CA LEU A 158 10.61 4.80 10.02
C LEU A 158 9.40 3.95 9.63
N SER A 159 8.54 3.66 10.61
CA SER A 159 7.21 3.11 10.38
C SER A 159 6.28 4.23 9.90
N ILE A 160 5.61 4.01 8.80
CA ILE A 160 4.72 4.99 8.18
C ILE A 160 3.36 4.33 7.94
N MET A 161 2.28 4.95 8.43
CA MET A 161 0.89 4.51 8.23
C MET A 161 0.68 3.04 8.63
N GLY A 162 1.25 2.63 9.77
CA GLY A 162 1.13 1.27 10.30
C GLY A 162 1.94 0.21 9.55
N MET A 163 2.71 0.59 8.52
CA MET A 163 3.62 -0.32 7.82
C MET A 163 4.95 -0.49 8.57
N ASP A 164 5.63 -1.61 8.35
CA ASP A 164 6.93 -1.88 8.96
C ASP A 164 7.95 -0.78 8.66
N ALA A 165 8.88 -0.57 9.61
CA ALA A 165 9.91 0.46 9.47
C ALA A 165 10.82 0.18 8.27
N HIS A 166 10.84 1.09 7.32
CA HIS A 166 11.68 1.04 6.13
C HIS A 166 12.20 2.43 5.76
N HIS A 167 13.30 2.48 5.02
CA HIS A 167 13.88 3.76 4.57
C HIS A 167 13.58 4.08 3.10
N GLU A 168 13.10 3.12 2.32
CA GLU A 168 12.74 3.34 0.91
C GLU A 168 11.24 3.23 0.72
N TRP A 169 10.63 4.26 0.15
CA TRP A 169 9.19 4.38 -0.07
C TRP A 169 8.88 4.83 -1.49
N VAL A 170 7.68 4.57 -1.90
CA VAL A 170 7.16 5.00 -3.19
C VAL A 170 5.85 5.75 -3.01
N LEU A 171 5.82 7.00 -3.44
CA LEU A 171 4.56 7.71 -3.66
C LEU A 171 4.07 7.38 -5.06
N TYR A 172 2.99 6.63 -5.14
CA TYR A 172 2.41 6.20 -6.40
C TYR A 172 1.47 7.28 -6.96
N GLY A 173 1.72 7.70 -8.20
CA GLY A 173 0.88 8.64 -8.94
C GLY A 173 0.00 7.92 -9.97
N PRO A 174 -1.23 7.49 -9.65
CA PRO A 174 -2.08 6.72 -10.55
C PRO A 174 -2.75 7.60 -11.62
N TRP A 175 -1.97 8.21 -12.51
CA TRP A 175 -2.49 9.14 -13.52
C TRP A 175 -3.50 8.50 -14.47
N LEU A 176 -3.21 7.27 -14.95
CA LEU A 176 -4.08 6.55 -15.88
C LEU A 176 -5.23 5.83 -15.17
N ASP A 177 -5.07 5.52 -13.90
CA ASP A 177 -6.10 4.88 -13.09
C ASP A 177 -6.85 5.92 -12.26
N LYS A 178 -7.89 6.50 -12.86
CA LYS A 178 -8.71 7.54 -12.21
C LYS A 178 -9.48 7.05 -10.98
N THR A 179 -9.67 5.73 -10.86
CA THR A 179 -10.32 5.13 -9.69
C THR A 179 -9.36 4.94 -8.52
N ALA A 180 -8.04 4.94 -8.78
CA ALA A 180 -6.96 4.66 -7.84
C ALA A 180 -7.03 3.28 -7.13
N ILE A 181 -7.96 2.40 -7.55
CA ILE A 181 -8.23 1.10 -6.90
C ILE A 181 -7.54 -0.08 -7.58
N ARG A 182 -6.97 0.10 -8.77
CA ARG A 182 -6.37 -1.01 -9.52
C ARG A 182 -5.29 -1.77 -8.73
N ASN A 183 -4.40 -1.05 -8.07
CA ASN A 183 -3.36 -1.68 -7.24
C ASN A 183 -3.93 -2.38 -6.02
N ILE A 184 -4.98 -1.83 -5.41
CA ILE A 184 -5.69 -2.45 -4.29
C ILE A 184 -6.29 -3.79 -4.73
N CYS A 185 -6.93 -3.86 -5.90
CA CYS A 185 -7.51 -5.09 -6.43
C CYS A 185 -6.44 -6.17 -6.65
N PHE A 186 -5.25 -5.83 -7.16
CA PHE A 186 -4.17 -6.80 -7.34
C PHE A 186 -3.59 -7.31 -6.02
N THR A 187 -3.57 -6.48 -4.98
CA THR A 187 -3.04 -6.86 -3.66
C THR A 187 -4.01 -7.76 -2.89
N ILE A 188 -5.31 -7.62 -3.13
CA ILE A 188 -6.37 -8.37 -2.41
C ILE A 188 -6.70 -9.70 -3.08
N LEU A 189 -6.45 -9.86 -4.38
CA LEU A 189 -6.71 -11.12 -5.07
C LEU A 189 -5.65 -12.14 -4.67
N PRO A 190 -6.06 -13.32 -4.12
CA PRO A 190 -5.11 -14.38 -3.81
C PRO A 190 -4.46 -14.85 -5.12
N GLU A 191 -3.15 -15.04 -5.08
CA GLU A 191 -2.45 -15.75 -6.15
C GLU A 191 -3.07 -17.14 -6.32
N LYS A 192 -3.43 -17.47 -7.57
CA LYS A 192 -3.99 -18.79 -7.93
C LYS A 192 -2.89 -19.80 -8.05
#